data_b03417fa04a696ae1936bc0c52386785
#
_entry.id   b03417fa04a696ae1936bc0c52386785
#
_cell.length_a   1.000
_cell.length_b   1.000
_cell.length_c   1.000
_cell.angle_alpha   90.00
_cell.angle_beta   90.00
_cell.angle_gamma   90.00
#
_symmetry.space_group_name_H-M   'P 1'
#
loop_
_entity.id
_entity.type
_entity.pdbx_description
1 polymer ?
#
loop_
_entity_poly.entity_id
_entity_poly.type
_entity_poly.pdbx_seq_one_letter_code
_entity_poly.pdbx_strand_id
1 'polypeptide(L)'
;MKPGLLPNGPVDAAYDRGAFEAIFEHDREAYIQQMLSFMKPDFRYIVNCFEYDEAEDFKGPPRKCMRAQLCQLFDGHSIQDKVTKTEILSIDDFTEYGVKWNLKWMTKIVYGIKPE
;
A
#
# COMPACT_ATOMS: atom_id res chain seq x y z
N MET A 1 -5.24 16.00 -1.45
CA MET A 1 -4.15 16.81 -2.02
C MET A 1 -4.10 16.62 -3.53
N LYS A 2 -3.91 17.66 -4.27
CA LYS A 2 -3.86 17.61 -5.73
C LYS A 2 -2.43 17.79 -6.24
N PRO A 3 -2.07 17.21 -7.41
CA PRO A 3 -0.70 17.30 -7.91
C PRO A 3 -0.15 18.72 -8.01
N GLY A 4 -0.96 19.67 -8.45
CA GLY A 4 -0.51 21.06 -8.60
C GLY A 4 -0.24 21.79 -7.30
N LEU A 5 -0.53 21.17 -6.15
CA LEU A 5 -0.31 21.80 -4.85
C LEU A 5 1.04 21.45 -4.22
N LEU A 6 1.81 20.57 -4.85
CA LEU A 6 3.13 20.23 -4.37
C LEU A 6 4.11 21.38 -4.62
N PRO A 7 4.85 21.82 -3.60
CA PRO A 7 5.75 22.97 -3.73
C PRO A 7 6.81 22.83 -4.83
N ASN A 8 7.33 21.63 -5.02
CA ASN A 8 8.40 21.35 -5.98
C ASN A 8 7.93 20.49 -7.15
N GLY A 9 6.60 20.43 -7.39
CA GLY A 9 6.05 19.60 -8.45
C GLY A 9 6.04 18.11 -8.14
N PRO A 10 5.91 17.25 -9.19
CA PRO A 10 5.86 15.80 -9.01
C PRO A 10 7.10 15.24 -8.33
N VAL A 11 6.92 14.13 -7.62
CA VAL A 11 7.99 13.48 -6.87
C VAL A 11 8.48 12.21 -7.57
N ASP A 12 9.75 11.86 -7.32
CA ASP A 12 10.35 10.63 -7.87
C ASP A 12 9.97 9.39 -7.09
N ALA A 13 9.76 9.53 -5.78
CA ALA A 13 9.54 8.39 -4.89
C ALA A 13 8.69 8.80 -3.70
N ALA A 14 7.99 7.82 -3.16
CA ALA A 14 7.24 7.97 -1.92
C ALA A 14 7.34 6.69 -1.10
N TYR A 15 7.37 6.83 0.21
CA TYR A 15 7.37 5.72 1.14
C TYR A 15 6.12 5.83 2.03
N ASP A 16 5.21 4.88 1.85
CA ASP A 16 3.94 4.84 2.56
C ASP A 16 4.02 3.75 3.63
N ARG A 17 4.33 4.13 4.85
CA ARG A 17 4.49 3.17 5.94
C ARG A 17 3.39 3.27 7.00
N GLY A 18 2.39 4.07 6.79
CA GLY A 18 1.33 4.22 7.77
C GLY A 18 -0.01 4.63 7.18
N ALA A 19 0.01 5.38 6.10
CA ALA A 19 -1.22 5.93 5.54
C ALA A 19 -2.07 4.87 4.84
N PHE A 20 -1.48 4.10 3.93
CA PHE A 20 -2.22 3.08 3.18
C PHE A 20 -2.86 2.05 4.11
N GLU A 21 -2.12 1.60 5.13
CA GLU A 21 -2.63 0.60 6.06
C GLU A 21 -3.77 1.10 6.95
N ALA A 22 -4.00 2.40 6.99
CA ALA A 22 -5.12 2.99 7.73
C ALA A 22 -6.33 3.26 6.84
N ILE A 23 -6.20 3.12 5.51
CA ILE A 23 -7.28 3.40 4.56
C ILE A 23 -8.28 2.24 4.53
N PHE A 24 -9.58 2.55 4.56
CA PHE A 24 -10.62 1.54 4.38
C PHE A 24 -10.51 0.91 2.99
N GLU A 25 -10.83 -0.38 2.90
CA GLU A 25 -10.69 -1.13 1.66
C GLU A 25 -11.38 -0.43 0.48
N HIS A 26 -12.59 0.07 0.68
CA HIS A 26 -13.36 0.73 -0.38
C HIS A 26 -12.78 2.07 -0.83
N ASP A 27 -11.86 2.65 -0.08
CA ASP A 27 -11.22 3.92 -0.42
C ASP A 27 -9.81 3.74 -1.01
N ARG A 28 -9.29 2.51 -1.06
CA ARG A 28 -7.91 2.26 -1.48
C ARG A 28 -7.63 2.67 -2.92
N GLU A 29 -8.56 2.38 -3.83
CA GLU A 29 -8.36 2.72 -5.23
C GLU A 29 -8.23 4.22 -5.44
N ALA A 30 -9.12 5.00 -4.81
CA ALA A 30 -9.08 6.45 -4.89
C ALA A 30 -7.79 7.01 -4.27
N TYR A 31 -7.36 6.44 -3.15
CA TYR A 31 -6.12 6.84 -2.49
C TYR A 31 -4.90 6.61 -3.38
N ILE A 32 -4.82 5.43 -4.02
CA ILE A 32 -3.72 5.09 -4.90
C ILE A 32 -3.69 5.98 -6.13
N GLN A 33 -4.85 6.26 -6.71
CA GLN A 33 -4.95 7.19 -7.83
C GLN A 33 -4.40 8.56 -7.45
N GLN A 34 -4.74 9.03 -6.26
CA GLN A 34 -4.25 10.30 -5.76
C GLN A 34 -2.73 10.26 -5.59
N MET A 35 -2.19 9.19 -4.99
CA MET A 35 -0.76 9.06 -4.79
C MET A 35 0.00 9.02 -6.11
N LEU A 36 -0.46 8.23 -7.06
CA LEU A 36 0.22 8.11 -8.36
C LEU A 36 0.15 9.40 -9.16
N SER A 37 -0.87 10.23 -8.92
CA SER A 37 -0.99 11.52 -9.61
C SER A 37 0.13 12.49 -9.24
N PHE A 38 0.79 12.29 -8.09
CA PHE A 38 1.90 13.11 -7.64
C PHE A 38 3.26 12.63 -8.18
N MET A 39 3.29 11.47 -8.81
CA MET A 39 4.54 10.81 -9.18
C MET A 39 4.99 11.19 -10.59
N LYS A 40 6.31 11.31 -10.76
CA LYS A 40 6.91 11.41 -12.07
C LYS A 40 6.73 10.11 -12.85
N PRO A 41 6.89 10.12 -14.20
CA PRO A 41 6.73 8.90 -14.99
C PRO A 41 7.62 7.74 -14.56
N ASP A 42 8.84 8.02 -14.08
CA ASP A 42 9.78 7.00 -13.61
C ASP A 42 9.81 6.96 -12.08
N PHE A 43 8.66 6.71 -11.50
CA PHE A 43 8.50 6.74 -10.05
C PHE A 43 8.88 5.44 -9.36
N ARG A 44 9.07 5.53 -8.03
CA ARG A 44 9.16 4.38 -7.12
C ARG A 44 8.27 4.65 -5.92
N TYR A 45 7.30 3.78 -5.70
CA TYR A 45 6.37 3.90 -4.58
C TYR A 45 6.50 2.67 -3.71
N ILE A 46 6.90 2.88 -2.44
CA ILE A 46 7.09 1.80 -1.48
C ILE A 46 5.95 1.85 -0.49
N VAL A 47 5.24 0.73 -0.32
CA VAL A 47 4.08 0.67 0.56
C VAL A 47 4.18 -0.54 1.49
N ASN A 48 3.94 -0.29 2.79
CA ASN A 48 3.87 -1.34 3.80
C ASN A 48 2.44 -1.87 3.89
N CYS A 49 2.31 -3.18 3.90
CA CYS A 49 1.02 -3.84 4.07
C CYS A 49 1.13 -4.93 5.12
N PHE A 50 -0.01 -5.29 5.69
CA PHE A 50 -0.08 -6.34 6.69
C PHE A 50 -1.10 -7.40 6.30
N GLU A 51 -0.69 -8.67 6.41
CA GLU A 51 -1.58 -9.81 6.27
C GLU A 51 -1.75 -10.41 7.66
N TYR A 52 -2.95 -10.83 7.98
CA TYR A 52 -3.23 -11.54 9.24
C TYR A 52 -4.53 -12.33 9.09
N ASP A 53 -4.76 -13.21 10.07
CA ASP A 53 -5.97 -14.02 10.11
C ASP A 53 -7.20 -13.18 10.47
N GLU A 54 -8.37 -13.77 10.33
CA GLU A 54 -9.60 -13.11 10.73
C GLU A 54 -9.67 -13.00 12.26
N ALA A 55 -10.00 -11.81 12.74
CA ALA A 55 -10.22 -11.57 14.15
C ALA A 55 -11.47 -10.70 14.28
N GLU A 56 -12.40 -11.14 15.13
CA GLU A 56 -13.69 -10.45 15.27
C GLU A 56 -13.52 -9.01 15.75
N ASP A 57 -12.59 -8.79 16.67
CA ASP A 57 -12.45 -7.53 17.37
C ASP A 57 -11.41 -6.59 16.78
N PHE A 58 -10.63 -7.05 15.81
CA PHE A 58 -9.56 -6.22 15.26
C PHE A 58 -9.83 -5.90 13.79
N LYS A 59 -10.08 -4.64 13.53
CA LYS A 59 -10.32 -4.13 12.16
C LYS A 59 -9.22 -3.16 11.70
N GLY A 60 -8.17 -3.03 12.48
CA GLY A 60 -7.07 -2.11 12.19
C GLY A 60 -7.13 -0.82 12.98
N PRO A 61 -6.25 0.16 12.71
CA PRO A 61 -5.05 -0.01 11.91
C PRO A 61 -3.98 -0.90 12.57
N PRO A 62 -3.16 -1.62 11.81
CA PRO A 62 -3.16 -1.68 10.35
C PRO A 62 -4.32 -2.53 9.83
N ARG A 63 -4.98 -2.05 8.76
CA ARG A 63 -6.07 -2.80 8.13
C ARG A 63 -5.49 -3.86 7.21
N LYS A 64 -6.10 -5.05 7.26
CA LYS A 64 -5.62 -6.18 6.47
C LYS A 64 -5.62 -5.85 4.98
N CYS A 65 -4.52 -6.20 4.32
CA CYS A 65 -4.43 -6.17 2.86
C CYS A 65 -3.65 -7.40 2.41
N MET A 66 -4.38 -8.40 1.93
CA MET A 66 -3.75 -9.62 1.47
C MET A 66 -3.04 -9.38 0.14
N ARG A 67 -2.01 -10.18 -0.15
CA ARG A 67 -1.19 -10.03 -1.35
C ARG A 67 -2.02 -9.94 -2.62
N ALA A 68 -3.01 -10.82 -2.76
CA ALA A 68 -3.87 -10.81 -3.94
C ALA A 68 -4.64 -9.50 -4.09
N GLN A 69 -5.10 -8.92 -2.98
CA GLN A 69 -5.82 -7.65 -2.99
C GLN A 69 -4.91 -6.52 -3.44
N LEU A 70 -3.67 -6.49 -2.94
CA LEU A 70 -2.73 -5.44 -3.33
C LEU A 70 -2.36 -5.55 -4.80
N CYS A 71 -2.08 -6.76 -5.28
CA CYS A 71 -1.74 -6.96 -6.68
C CYS A 71 -2.88 -6.55 -7.61
N GLN A 72 -4.12 -6.82 -7.22
CA GLN A 72 -5.27 -6.37 -8.01
C GLN A 72 -5.36 -4.85 -8.11
N LEU A 73 -4.90 -4.13 -7.09
CA LEU A 73 -4.93 -2.66 -7.11
C LEU A 73 -3.90 -2.07 -8.08
N PHE A 74 -2.77 -2.74 -8.26
CA PHE A 74 -1.63 -2.16 -8.99
C PHE A 74 -1.30 -2.88 -10.29
N ASP A 75 -1.27 -4.22 -10.30
CA ASP A 75 -0.70 -4.95 -11.43
C ASP A 75 -1.55 -4.86 -12.69
N GLY A 76 -0.92 -4.43 -13.78
CA GLY A 76 -1.56 -4.36 -15.09
C GLY A 76 -2.62 -3.28 -15.24
N HIS A 77 -2.85 -2.47 -14.22
CA HIS A 77 -3.81 -1.38 -14.29
C HIS A 77 -3.16 -0.11 -14.79
N SER A 78 -3.86 0.61 -15.64
CA SER A 78 -3.46 1.96 -16.03
C SER A 78 -4.11 2.94 -15.05
N ILE A 79 -3.31 3.53 -14.18
CA ILE A 79 -3.76 4.54 -13.21
C ILE A 79 -3.03 5.84 -13.54
N GLN A 80 -3.78 6.90 -13.80
CA GLN A 80 -3.20 8.18 -14.20
C GLN A 80 -2.24 8.03 -15.40
N ASP A 81 -2.63 7.22 -16.38
CA ASP A 81 -1.81 6.88 -17.56
C ASP A 81 -0.52 6.16 -17.23
N LYS A 82 -0.44 5.56 -16.04
CA LYS A 82 0.71 4.78 -15.60
C LYS A 82 0.31 3.31 -15.46
N VAL A 83 0.99 2.45 -16.18
CA VAL A 83 0.86 1.00 -16.01
C VAL A 83 1.92 0.59 -14.99
N THR A 84 1.49 -0.09 -13.94
CA THR A 84 2.36 -0.37 -12.80
C THR A 84 2.65 -1.86 -12.63
N LYS A 85 3.76 -2.14 -11.99
CA LYS A 85 4.20 -3.47 -11.63
C LYS A 85 4.53 -3.50 -10.14
N THR A 86 4.10 -4.56 -9.47
CA THR A 86 4.34 -4.77 -8.04
C THR A 86 5.43 -5.80 -7.83
N GLU A 87 6.36 -5.52 -6.90
CA GLU A 87 7.35 -6.49 -6.46
C GLU A 87 7.41 -6.51 -4.94
N ILE A 88 7.76 -7.67 -4.38
CA ILE A 88 7.92 -7.80 -2.93
C ILE A 88 9.36 -7.46 -2.58
N LEU A 89 9.55 -6.48 -1.70
CA LEU A 89 10.86 -6.05 -1.24
C LEU A 89 11.28 -6.76 0.04
N SER A 90 10.34 -7.01 0.95
CA SER A 90 10.63 -7.76 2.16
C SER A 90 9.37 -8.40 2.73
N ILE A 91 9.56 -9.49 3.47
CA ILE A 91 8.49 -10.18 4.20
C ILE A 91 9.02 -10.44 5.60
N ASP A 92 8.31 -9.96 6.61
CA ASP A 92 8.71 -10.11 8.01
C ASP A 92 7.57 -10.69 8.85
N ASP A 93 7.92 -11.60 9.76
CA ASP A 93 6.97 -12.18 10.70
C ASP A 93 6.70 -11.16 11.82
N PHE A 94 5.46 -10.75 11.94
CA PHE A 94 5.00 -9.85 12.99
C PHE A 94 4.00 -10.49 13.92
N THR A 95 4.00 -11.82 13.99
CA THR A 95 3.03 -12.59 14.80
C THR A 95 3.04 -12.15 16.26
N GLU A 96 4.22 -11.94 16.85
CA GLU A 96 4.31 -11.47 18.24
C GLU A 96 3.61 -10.13 18.42
N TYR A 97 3.74 -9.25 17.43
CA TYR A 97 3.13 -7.92 17.47
C TYR A 97 1.60 -8.02 17.42
N GLY A 98 1.08 -9.02 16.74
CA GLY A 98 -0.36 -9.22 16.58
C GLY A 98 -1.06 -9.85 17.79
N VAL A 99 -0.29 -10.40 18.72
CA VAL A 99 -0.86 -11.08 19.91
C VAL A 99 -1.80 -10.15 20.69
N LYS A 100 -1.45 -8.89 20.82
CA LYS A 100 -2.26 -7.90 21.54
C LYS A 100 -3.65 -7.70 20.93
N TRP A 101 -3.85 -8.12 19.69
CA TRP A 101 -5.14 -8.05 18.98
C TRP A 101 -5.77 -9.42 18.79
N ASN A 102 -5.25 -10.44 19.49
CA ASN A 102 -5.72 -11.82 19.39
C ASN A 102 -5.53 -12.44 18.01
N LEU A 103 -4.54 -11.98 17.27
CA LEU A 103 -4.20 -12.55 15.97
C LEU A 103 -3.36 -13.79 16.16
N LYS A 104 -3.63 -14.84 15.38
CA LYS A 104 -2.86 -16.09 15.42
C LYS A 104 -1.55 -15.95 14.65
N TRP A 105 -1.57 -15.13 13.61
CA TRP A 105 -0.38 -14.82 12.83
C TRP A 105 -0.52 -13.43 12.24
N MET A 106 0.62 -12.82 11.96
CA MET A 106 0.68 -11.51 11.32
C MET A 106 1.98 -11.40 10.53
N THR A 107 1.90 -10.93 9.30
CA THR A 107 3.04 -10.76 8.42
C THR A 107 3.06 -9.34 7.88
N LYS A 108 4.21 -8.70 7.94
CA LYS A 108 4.43 -7.40 7.30
C LYS A 108 5.09 -7.65 5.95
N ILE A 109 4.51 -7.09 4.90
CA ILE A 109 5.07 -7.18 3.55
C ILE A 109 5.30 -5.77 3.03
N VAL A 110 6.52 -5.51 2.57
CA VAL A 110 6.87 -4.24 1.94
C VAL A 110 6.89 -4.47 0.44
N TYR A 111 6.06 -3.70 -0.26
CA TYR A 111 5.96 -3.79 -1.72
C TYR A 111 6.61 -2.59 -2.37
N GLY A 112 7.24 -2.84 -3.52
CA GLY A 112 7.70 -1.78 -4.40
C GLY A 112 6.80 -1.71 -5.62
N ILE A 113 6.27 -0.53 -5.90
CA ILE A 113 5.43 -0.26 -7.06
C ILE A 113 6.23 0.63 -8.00
N LYS A 114 6.34 0.24 -9.25
CA LYS A 114 7.12 0.96 -10.26
C LYS A 114 6.42 0.89 -11.61
N PRO A 115 6.79 1.75 -12.55
CA PRO A 115 6.29 1.64 -13.93
C PRO A 115 6.70 0.29 -14.52
N GLU A 116 5.80 -0.29 -15.28
CA GLU A 116 6.05 -1.54 -15.97
C GLU A 116 7.07 -1.39 -17.10
#